data_97ffbbe5b069a0a5a3f0c7ac532bee78
#
_entry.id   97ffbbe5b069a0a5a3f0c7ac532bee78
#
_cell.length_a   1.000
_cell.length_b   1.000
_cell.length_c   1.000
_cell.angle_alpha   90.00
_cell.angle_beta   90.00
_cell.angle_gamma   90.00
#
_symmetry.space_group_name_H-M   'P 1'
#
loop_
_entity.id
_entity.type
_entity.pdbx_description
1 polymer ?
#
loop_
_entity_poly.entity_id
_entity_poly.type
_entity_poly.pdbx_seq_one_letter_code
_entity_poly.pdbx_strand_id
1 'polypeptide(L)'
;MGAAAALRYHQLGLTLSHYDARGHLVVARRIFDSITPGWQQIGAVWLPLPHLLNAVPVQIDAFYRSGASGVALSVASFALASAAIAWIVLQLTESAPAAVAATAVFALNPNVLYLQATPMSEPLLLGLMTLGVALLLASSAKATEAKAQPRAAAVGTVLGLACLTRYEAWPVTYAALAAAVWARWRQGESLRESIAGVARIAIYPTAAILAFAIFSRVVVGRWFVSSDFFVPENKALGLSRIAVDEIVWGARELSGRYVIALGVAGCAALAAAGLFIKRRAGAIIALSLAATAAVPWAAFVEGHPFRIRYMVPLIAIEAVAVGFLCSIVGRPFQGRRLGGPERPAPQWLAAALVLTVAFYELRPFDAKAPMVVEAQWDRVNVEPRHEVTTCLKSRYRGESIMASMGSLGHYMQEASRDGFNIRDFLHEGNGDVWLAALNTPRVYAGWILIEEKAQGGDMLYKRARENPEFLRGFSRICEGAGVALYERQNRIANVNK
;
A
#
# COMPACT_ATOMS: atom_id res chain seq x y z
N MET A 1 0.01 -10.10 18.65
CA MET A 1 -0.56 -8.74 18.55
C MET A 1 -1.31 -8.54 17.23
N GLY A 2 -0.70 -8.75 16.05
CA GLY A 2 -1.36 -8.53 14.77
C GLY A 2 -2.70 -9.26 14.59
N ALA A 3 -2.74 -10.57 14.87
CA ALA A 3 -3.99 -11.35 14.78
C ALA A 3 -5.08 -10.85 15.76
N ALA A 4 -4.71 -10.45 16.97
CA ALA A 4 -5.65 -9.88 17.94
C ALA A 4 -6.21 -8.52 17.46
N ALA A 5 -5.36 -7.68 16.85
CA ALA A 5 -5.80 -6.43 16.25
C ALA A 5 -6.74 -6.69 15.05
N ALA A 6 -6.41 -7.64 14.19
CA ALA A 6 -7.27 -8.02 13.06
C ALA A 6 -8.65 -8.50 13.53
N LEU A 7 -8.69 -9.35 14.57
CA LEU A 7 -9.95 -9.80 15.16
C LEU A 7 -10.77 -8.64 15.73
N ARG A 8 -10.12 -7.72 16.47
CA ARG A 8 -10.79 -6.53 17.02
C ARG A 8 -11.40 -5.66 15.93
N TYR A 9 -10.64 -5.32 14.88
CA TYR A 9 -11.17 -4.51 13.78
C TYR A 9 -12.24 -5.23 12.97
N HIS A 10 -12.14 -6.55 12.87
CA HIS A 10 -13.21 -7.37 12.28
C HIS A 10 -14.51 -7.28 13.08
N GLN A 11 -14.45 -7.42 14.41
CA GLN A 11 -15.61 -7.28 15.29
C GLN A 11 -16.24 -5.89 15.24
N LEU A 12 -15.45 -4.84 14.96
CA LEU A 12 -15.93 -3.48 14.76
C LEU A 12 -16.49 -3.24 13.35
N GLY A 13 -16.44 -4.24 12.44
CA GLY A 13 -16.89 -4.11 11.06
C GLY A 13 -15.98 -3.24 10.19
N LEU A 14 -14.70 -3.05 10.58
CA LEU A 14 -13.77 -2.14 9.93
C LEU A 14 -12.81 -2.81 8.94
N THR A 15 -12.79 -4.14 8.85
CA THR A 15 -11.90 -4.89 7.93
C THR A 15 -12.05 -4.48 6.47
N LEU A 16 -13.27 -4.28 6.01
CA LEU A 16 -13.62 -3.91 4.63
C LEU A 16 -14.26 -2.52 4.54
N SER A 17 -14.13 -1.66 5.55
CA SER A 17 -14.77 -0.35 5.49
C SER A 17 -14.05 0.61 4.53
N HIS A 18 -12.73 0.48 4.36
CA HIS A 18 -12.00 1.25 3.35
C HIS A 18 -12.33 0.72 1.93
N TYR A 19 -12.73 1.61 1.01
CA TYR A 19 -13.13 1.25 -0.35
C TYR A 19 -12.02 0.52 -1.14
N ASP A 20 -10.74 0.91 -0.99
CA ASP A 20 -9.63 0.23 -1.66
C ASP A 20 -9.38 -1.18 -1.12
N ALA A 21 -9.67 -1.44 0.15
CA ALA A 21 -9.58 -2.80 0.68
C ALA A 21 -10.49 -3.77 -0.08
N ARG A 22 -11.70 -3.30 -0.44
CA ARG A 22 -12.62 -4.05 -1.32
C ARG A 22 -12.10 -4.10 -2.75
N GLY A 23 -11.59 -2.97 -3.28
CA GLY A 23 -11.01 -2.89 -4.61
C GLY A 23 -9.88 -3.89 -4.83
N HIS A 24 -8.96 -4.06 -3.87
CA HIS A 24 -7.90 -5.06 -3.96
C HIS A 24 -8.42 -6.50 -4.07
N LEU A 25 -9.49 -6.84 -3.35
CA LEU A 25 -10.14 -8.15 -3.46
C LEU A 25 -10.78 -8.35 -4.85
N VAL A 26 -11.43 -7.31 -5.38
CA VAL A 26 -12.03 -7.34 -6.72
C VAL A 26 -10.98 -7.56 -7.79
N VAL A 27 -9.86 -6.83 -7.76
CA VAL A 27 -8.77 -7.00 -8.73
C VAL A 27 -8.17 -8.40 -8.67
N ALA A 28 -8.01 -8.97 -7.49
CA ALA A 28 -7.54 -10.33 -7.34
C ALA A 28 -8.56 -11.37 -7.85
N ARG A 29 -9.85 -11.19 -7.55
CA ARG A 29 -10.91 -12.13 -7.94
C ARG A 29 -11.16 -12.12 -9.44
N ARG A 30 -11.21 -10.95 -10.09
CA ARG A 30 -11.56 -10.80 -11.51
C ARG A 30 -10.60 -11.47 -12.48
N ILE A 31 -9.38 -11.86 -12.03
CA ILE A 31 -8.44 -12.63 -12.85
C ILE A 31 -9.11 -13.91 -13.37
N PHE A 32 -9.92 -14.56 -12.56
CA PHE A 32 -10.67 -15.78 -12.90
C PHE A 32 -12.18 -15.56 -13.02
N ASP A 33 -12.75 -14.69 -12.19
CA ASP A 33 -14.17 -14.37 -12.15
C ASP A 33 -14.44 -13.07 -12.92
N SER A 34 -14.57 -13.18 -14.23
CA SER A 34 -14.81 -12.04 -15.15
C SER A 34 -15.51 -12.53 -16.42
N ILE A 35 -16.16 -11.65 -17.18
CA ILE A 35 -16.65 -11.94 -18.53
C ILE A 35 -15.49 -12.33 -19.45
N THR A 36 -14.33 -11.70 -19.28
CA THR A 36 -13.10 -11.99 -20.02
C THR A 36 -11.97 -12.29 -19.03
N PRO A 37 -11.93 -13.51 -18.44
CA PRO A 37 -10.89 -13.86 -17.47
C PRO A 37 -9.51 -13.88 -18.12
N GLY A 38 -8.47 -13.58 -17.34
CA GLY A 38 -7.09 -13.57 -17.82
C GLY A 38 -6.22 -12.53 -17.14
N TRP A 39 -4.95 -12.49 -17.56
CA TRP A 39 -3.93 -11.63 -16.95
C TRP A 39 -4.19 -10.14 -17.12
N GLN A 40 -4.87 -9.74 -18.21
CA GLN A 40 -5.29 -8.34 -18.45
C GLN A 40 -6.14 -7.79 -17.30
N GLN A 41 -6.81 -8.65 -16.56
CA GLN A 41 -7.64 -8.27 -15.42
C GLN A 41 -6.84 -7.72 -14.24
N ILE A 42 -5.53 -7.97 -14.15
CA ILE A 42 -4.68 -7.32 -13.14
C ILE A 42 -4.70 -5.80 -13.31
N GLY A 43 -4.70 -5.32 -14.56
CA GLY A 43 -4.65 -3.89 -14.87
C GLY A 43 -3.25 -3.30 -14.64
N ALA A 44 -3.13 -1.97 -14.73
CA ALA A 44 -1.89 -1.23 -14.58
C ALA A 44 -1.91 -0.19 -13.45
N VAL A 45 -3.05 0.00 -12.79
CA VAL A 45 -3.20 1.00 -11.71
C VAL A 45 -2.42 0.59 -10.47
N TRP A 46 -2.63 -0.65 -10.04
CA TRP A 46 -1.94 -1.24 -8.89
C TRP A 46 -0.94 -2.29 -9.35
N LEU A 47 0.18 -2.39 -8.65
CA LEU A 47 1.20 -3.38 -8.95
C LEU A 47 0.71 -4.81 -8.63
N PRO A 48 1.20 -5.84 -9.36
CA PRO A 48 0.51 -7.13 -9.45
C PRO A 48 0.63 -8.02 -8.22
N LEU A 49 1.71 -7.93 -7.42
CA LEU A 49 2.03 -8.93 -6.41
C LEU A 49 0.93 -9.14 -5.35
N PRO A 50 0.31 -8.10 -4.75
CA PRO A 50 -0.73 -8.31 -3.75
C PRO A 50 -1.92 -9.09 -4.31
N HIS A 51 -2.27 -8.81 -5.57
CA HIS A 51 -3.39 -9.45 -6.26
C HIS A 51 -3.08 -10.89 -6.66
N LEU A 52 -1.86 -11.16 -7.15
CA LEU A 52 -1.42 -12.53 -7.49
C LEU A 52 -1.40 -13.45 -6.27
N LEU A 53 -0.88 -12.96 -5.12
CA LEU A 53 -0.86 -13.73 -3.88
C LEU A 53 -2.27 -14.07 -3.37
N ASN A 54 -3.24 -13.21 -3.65
CA ASN A 54 -4.62 -13.38 -3.20
C ASN A 54 -5.54 -13.95 -4.29
N ALA A 55 -5.10 -14.09 -5.55
CA ALA A 55 -5.92 -14.47 -6.70
C ALA A 55 -6.67 -15.81 -6.52
N VAL A 56 -6.00 -16.81 -5.97
CA VAL A 56 -6.59 -18.15 -5.73
C VAL A 56 -7.50 -18.14 -4.48
N PRO A 57 -7.04 -17.68 -3.30
CA PRO A 57 -7.87 -17.69 -2.09
C PRO A 57 -9.19 -16.92 -2.24
N VAL A 58 -9.20 -15.77 -2.93
CA VAL A 58 -10.42 -14.94 -3.10
C VAL A 58 -11.48 -15.60 -4.00
N GLN A 59 -11.18 -16.72 -4.68
CA GLN A 59 -12.20 -17.46 -5.42
C GLN A 59 -13.17 -18.19 -4.47
N ILE A 60 -12.77 -18.39 -3.20
CA ILE A 60 -13.66 -18.88 -2.15
C ILE A 60 -14.50 -17.71 -1.64
N ASP A 61 -15.81 -17.75 -1.84
CA ASP A 61 -16.73 -16.67 -1.49
C ASP A 61 -16.61 -16.20 -0.04
N ALA A 62 -16.42 -17.10 0.91
CA ALA A 62 -16.23 -16.74 2.31
C ALA A 62 -15.00 -15.82 2.52
N PHE A 63 -13.90 -16.09 1.83
CA PHE A 63 -12.68 -15.26 1.89
C PHE A 63 -12.85 -13.93 1.14
N TYR A 64 -13.54 -13.96 0.00
CA TYR A 64 -13.83 -12.76 -0.77
C TYR A 64 -14.75 -11.80 0.00
N ARG A 65 -15.85 -12.31 0.56
CA ARG A 65 -16.83 -11.51 1.30
C ARG A 65 -16.34 -10.99 2.63
N SER A 66 -15.46 -11.73 3.31
CA SER A 66 -14.88 -11.32 4.60
C SER A 66 -13.55 -10.58 4.48
N GLY A 67 -12.81 -10.73 3.36
CA GLY A 67 -11.46 -10.25 3.19
C GLY A 67 -10.39 -11.07 3.94
N ALA A 68 -10.76 -12.22 4.53
CA ALA A 68 -9.90 -12.96 5.44
C ALA A 68 -8.57 -13.40 4.83
N SER A 69 -8.52 -13.77 3.54
CA SER A 69 -7.28 -14.15 2.85
C SER A 69 -6.30 -12.97 2.74
N GLY A 70 -6.79 -11.79 2.38
CA GLY A 70 -5.99 -10.58 2.32
C GLY A 70 -5.51 -10.14 3.71
N VAL A 71 -6.36 -10.25 4.73
CA VAL A 71 -5.98 -9.98 6.13
C VAL A 71 -4.89 -10.94 6.61
N ALA A 72 -4.97 -12.23 6.28
CA ALA A 72 -3.94 -13.19 6.65
C ALA A 72 -2.58 -12.81 6.05
N LEU A 73 -2.55 -12.39 4.77
CA LEU A 73 -1.36 -11.87 4.11
C LEU A 73 -0.83 -10.61 4.81
N SER A 74 -1.72 -9.67 5.18
CA SER A 74 -1.38 -8.43 5.86
C SER A 74 -0.80 -8.67 7.26
N VAL A 75 -1.39 -9.60 8.03
CA VAL A 75 -0.88 -10.00 9.38
C VAL A 75 0.50 -10.65 9.29
N ALA A 76 0.72 -11.55 8.32
CA ALA A 76 2.02 -12.15 8.09
C ALA A 76 3.07 -11.10 7.69
N SER A 77 2.69 -10.16 6.85
CA SER A 77 3.55 -9.05 6.40
C SER A 77 3.89 -8.09 7.54
N PHE A 78 2.96 -7.80 8.43
CA PHE A 78 3.20 -7.00 9.64
C PHE A 78 4.21 -7.68 10.58
N ALA A 79 4.08 -8.99 10.77
CA ALA A 79 5.05 -9.74 11.57
C ALA A 79 6.44 -9.72 10.92
N LEU A 80 6.51 -9.85 9.59
CA LEU A 80 7.74 -9.77 8.82
C LEU A 80 8.39 -8.39 8.94
N ALA A 81 7.61 -7.30 8.79
CA ALA A 81 8.09 -5.93 8.95
C ALA A 81 8.65 -5.69 10.36
N SER A 82 7.93 -6.13 11.39
CA SER A 82 8.36 -6.00 12.79
C SER A 82 9.68 -6.72 13.05
N ALA A 83 9.82 -7.95 12.53
CA ALA A 83 11.05 -8.72 12.64
C ALA A 83 12.22 -8.08 11.85
N ALA A 84 11.96 -7.58 10.66
CA ALA A 84 12.95 -6.90 9.82
C ALA A 84 13.44 -5.59 10.45
N ILE A 85 12.55 -4.78 11.02
CA ILE A 85 12.91 -3.55 11.75
C ILE A 85 13.79 -3.88 12.95
N ALA A 86 13.42 -4.88 13.76
CA ALA A 86 14.26 -5.34 14.87
C ALA A 86 15.65 -5.77 14.37
N TRP A 87 15.70 -6.52 13.28
CA TRP A 87 16.94 -7.00 12.69
C TRP A 87 17.83 -5.88 12.15
N ILE A 88 17.26 -4.88 11.45
CA ILE A 88 18.00 -3.68 11.01
C ILE A 88 18.66 -3.00 12.20
N VAL A 89 17.89 -2.76 13.27
CA VAL A 89 18.40 -2.06 14.46
C VAL A 89 19.46 -2.89 15.18
N LEU A 90 19.28 -4.20 15.31
CA LEU A 90 20.29 -5.10 15.88
C LEU A 90 21.60 -5.10 15.08
N GLN A 91 21.53 -5.13 13.74
CA GLN A 91 22.73 -5.05 12.89
C GLN A 91 23.49 -3.72 13.06
N LEU A 92 22.75 -2.61 13.23
CA LEU A 92 23.36 -1.28 13.34
C LEU A 92 23.90 -0.98 14.75
N THR A 93 23.33 -1.60 15.78
CA THR A 93 23.54 -1.15 17.17
C THR A 93 23.99 -2.23 18.14
N GLU A 94 23.77 -3.52 17.81
CA GLU A 94 23.95 -4.68 18.70
C GLU A 94 23.15 -4.56 20.01
N SER A 95 22.10 -3.73 20.03
CA SER A 95 21.31 -3.38 21.21
C SER A 95 19.91 -3.98 21.15
N ALA A 96 19.64 -4.98 21.99
CA ALA A 96 18.29 -5.55 22.11
C ALA A 96 17.26 -4.51 22.62
N PRO A 97 17.55 -3.65 23.63
CA PRO A 97 16.63 -2.59 24.05
C PRO A 97 16.26 -1.64 22.90
N ALA A 98 17.23 -1.25 22.07
CA ALA A 98 17.00 -0.39 20.91
C ALA A 98 16.09 -1.08 19.87
N ALA A 99 16.31 -2.37 19.61
CA ALA A 99 15.46 -3.15 18.72
C ALA A 99 14.02 -3.29 19.24
N VAL A 100 13.85 -3.49 20.55
CA VAL A 100 12.53 -3.52 21.20
C VAL A 100 11.84 -2.17 21.06
N ALA A 101 12.53 -1.05 21.32
CA ALA A 101 11.98 0.30 21.17
C ALA A 101 11.52 0.58 19.72
N ALA A 102 12.37 0.25 18.75
CA ALA A 102 12.04 0.40 17.33
C ALA A 102 10.79 -0.41 16.93
N THR A 103 10.78 -1.69 17.28
CA THR A 103 9.67 -2.59 16.98
C THR A 103 8.38 -2.11 17.62
N ALA A 104 8.45 -1.60 18.84
CA ALA A 104 7.28 -1.08 19.54
C ALA A 104 6.75 0.20 18.90
N VAL A 105 7.58 1.15 18.48
CA VAL A 105 7.15 2.34 17.73
C VAL A 105 6.38 1.94 16.48
N PHE A 106 6.85 0.96 15.73
CA PHE A 106 6.16 0.45 14.55
C PHE A 106 4.88 -0.32 14.90
N ALA A 107 5.00 -1.30 15.79
CA ALA A 107 3.92 -2.25 16.06
C ALA A 107 2.78 -1.68 16.90
N LEU A 108 3.03 -0.64 17.71
CA LEU A 108 2.00 0.06 18.49
C LEU A 108 1.33 1.20 17.73
N ASN A 109 1.82 1.55 16.53
CA ASN A 109 1.20 2.61 15.73
C ASN A 109 -0.22 2.18 15.30
N PRO A 110 -1.27 2.95 15.65
CA PRO A 110 -2.66 2.57 15.40
C PRO A 110 -2.97 2.49 13.90
N ASN A 111 -2.29 3.27 13.06
CA ASN A 111 -2.48 3.27 11.62
C ASN A 111 -1.92 1.98 11.00
N VAL A 112 -0.76 1.53 11.45
CA VAL A 112 -0.18 0.24 11.06
C VAL A 112 -1.04 -0.93 11.55
N LEU A 113 -1.52 -0.87 12.81
CA LEU A 113 -2.40 -1.88 13.40
C LEU A 113 -3.74 -1.99 12.66
N TYR A 114 -4.26 -0.88 12.17
CA TYR A 114 -5.47 -0.89 11.37
C TYR A 114 -5.19 -1.48 9.97
N LEU A 115 -4.21 -0.97 9.25
CA LEU A 115 -3.93 -1.42 7.88
C LEU A 115 -3.63 -2.91 7.80
N GLN A 116 -2.86 -3.46 8.75
CA GLN A 116 -2.58 -4.90 8.78
C GLN A 116 -3.83 -5.76 9.10
N ALA A 117 -4.91 -5.16 9.58
CA ALA A 117 -6.20 -5.81 9.80
C ALA A 117 -7.14 -5.74 8.57
N THR A 118 -6.61 -5.31 7.42
CA THR A 118 -7.34 -5.11 6.16
C THR A 118 -6.63 -5.79 5.00
N PRO A 119 -7.30 -6.09 3.88
CA PRO A 119 -6.66 -6.60 2.65
C PRO A 119 -5.97 -5.50 1.83
N MET A 120 -5.38 -4.49 2.49
CA MET A 120 -4.62 -3.42 1.85
C MET A 120 -3.20 -3.87 1.49
N SER A 121 -2.56 -3.19 0.55
CA SER A 121 -1.23 -3.55 0.04
C SER A 121 -0.06 -2.95 0.84
N GLU A 122 -0.29 -1.95 1.68
CA GLU A 122 0.72 -1.29 2.51
C GLU A 122 1.45 -2.25 3.46
N PRO A 123 0.77 -3.20 4.15
CA PRO A 123 1.47 -4.15 5.01
C PRO A 123 2.47 -5.03 4.25
N LEU A 124 2.11 -5.50 3.04
CA LEU A 124 3.00 -6.30 2.21
C LEU A 124 4.22 -5.48 1.75
N LEU A 125 4.00 -4.23 1.36
CA LEU A 125 5.08 -3.30 1.04
C LEU A 125 6.05 -3.17 2.23
N LEU A 126 5.52 -2.85 3.42
CA LEU A 126 6.32 -2.69 4.64
C LEU A 126 7.13 -3.93 4.97
N GLY A 127 6.51 -5.12 4.88
CA GLY A 127 7.19 -6.40 5.13
C GLY A 127 8.35 -6.65 4.17
N LEU A 128 8.10 -6.58 2.87
CA LEU A 128 9.11 -6.88 1.84
C LEU A 128 10.19 -5.79 1.76
N MET A 129 9.82 -4.52 1.86
CA MET A 129 10.73 -3.40 1.78
C MET A 129 11.71 -3.39 2.97
N THR A 130 11.23 -3.54 4.20
CA THR A 130 12.09 -3.59 5.39
C THR A 130 12.96 -4.84 5.40
N LEU A 131 12.43 -6.00 4.99
CA LEU A 131 13.23 -7.21 4.84
C LEU A 131 14.31 -7.04 3.76
N GLY A 132 13.99 -6.44 2.61
CA GLY A 132 14.96 -6.17 1.55
C GLY A 132 16.10 -5.28 2.03
N VAL A 133 15.80 -4.22 2.78
CA VAL A 133 16.80 -3.33 3.40
C VAL A 133 17.61 -4.07 4.45
N ALA A 134 17.01 -4.90 5.29
CA ALA A 134 17.71 -5.72 6.31
C ALA A 134 18.69 -6.71 5.67
N LEU A 135 18.27 -7.40 4.62
CA LEU A 135 19.10 -8.34 3.86
C LEU A 135 20.24 -7.62 3.13
N LEU A 136 19.97 -6.47 2.54
CA LEU A 136 20.98 -5.67 1.84
C LEU A 136 22.04 -5.14 2.84
N LEU A 137 21.61 -4.71 4.01
CA LEU A 137 22.50 -4.30 5.10
C LEU A 137 23.41 -5.47 5.53
N ALA A 138 22.84 -6.66 5.75
CA ALA A 138 23.59 -7.86 6.09
C ALA A 138 24.59 -8.28 5.00
N SER A 139 24.20 -8.15 3.72
CA SER A 139 25.07 -8.48 2.58
C SER A 139 26.20 -7.46 2.36
N SER A 140 26.08 -6.27 2.94
CA SER A 140 27.07 -5.19 2.86
C SER A 140 28.01 -5.13 4.09
N ALA A 141 27.81 -6.00 5.07
CA ALA A 141 28.72 -6.16 6.21
C ALA A 141 30.01 -6.89 5.77
N LYS A 142 31.13 -6.62 6.48
CA LYS A 142 32.38 -7.35 6.18
C LYS A 142 32.24 -8.85 6.45
N ALA A 143 32.81 -9.66 5.58
CA ALA A 143 32.78 -11.13 5.69
C ALA A 143 33.33 -11.69 7.00
N THR A 144 34.20 -10.93 7.69
CA THR A 144 34.76 -11.28 9.00
C THR A 144 33.75 -11.11 10.14
N GLU A 145 32.69 -10.34 9.95
CA GLU A 145 31.70 -9.99 10.97
C GLU A 145 30.41 -10.82 10.85
N ALA A 146 30.13 -11.40 9.68
CA ALA A 146 28.91 -12.16 9.42
C ALA A 146 29.18 -13.66 9.28
N LYS A 147 28.49 -14.48 10.07
CA LYS A 147 28.58 -15.96 10.00
C LYS A 147 28.14 -16.53 8.65
N ALA A 148 27.22 -15.88 7.95
CA ALA A 148 26.80 -16.19 6.58
C ALA A 148 26.20 -14.94 5.93
N GLN A 149 26.72 -14.53 4.78
CA GLN A 149 26.14 -13.42 4.02
C GLN A 149 24.96 -13.90 3.17
N PRO A 150 23.86 -13.12 3.09
CA PRO A 150 22.75 -13.43 2.19
C PRO A 150 23.24 -13.49 0.73
N ARG A 151 22.74 -14.47 -0.02
CA ARG A 151 23.03 -14.58 -1.46
C ARG A 151 22.42 -13.39 -2.21
N ALA A 152 23.14 -12.85 -3.19
CA ALA A 152 22.65 -11.74 -4.01
C ALA A 152 21.25 -11.99 -4.61
N ALA A 153 20.98 -13.24 -5.03
CA ALA A 153 19.67 -13.63 -5.52
C ALA A 153 18.56 -13.48 -4.49
N ALA A 154 18.80 -13.87 -3.23
CA ALA A 154 17.79 -13.74 -2.17
C ALA A 154 17.47 -12.25 -1.89
N VAL A 155 18.51 -11.42 -1.74
CA VAL A 155 18.34 -9.96 -1.55
C VAL A 155 17.59 -9.34 -2.73
N GLY A 156 18.05 -9.63 -3.95
CA GLY A 156 17.48 -9.08 -5.17
C GLY A 156 16.04 -9.51 -5.40
N THR A 157 15.71 -10.79 -5.13
CA THR A 157 14.33 -11.29 -5.25
C THR A 157 13.38 -10.59 -4.28
N VAL A 158 13.77 -10.40 -3.01
CA VAL A 158 12.92 -9.69 -2.02
C VAL A 158 12.70 -8.23 -2.44
N LEU A 159 13.75 -7.53 -2.90
CA LEU A 159 13.61 -6.17 -3.43
C LEU A 159 12.74 -6.13 -4.70
N GLY A 160 12.88 -7.11 -5.58
CA GLY A 160 12.03 -7.24 -6.78
C GLY A 160 10.57 -7.47 -6.42
N LEU A 161 10.28 -8.35 -5.46
CA LEU A 161 8.91 -8.56 -4.95
C LEU A 161 8.35 -7.29 -4.30
N ALA A 162 9.16 -6.55 -3.54
CA ALA A 162 8.75 -5.25 -3.00
C ALA A 162 8.36 -4.28 -4.14
N CYS A 163 9.17 -4.22 -5.21
CA CYS A 163 8.92 -3.39 -6.39
C CYS A 163 7.66 -3.81 -7.18
N LEU A 164 7.17 -5.03 -7.03
CA LEU A 164 5.91 -5.50 -7.60
C LEU A 164 4.71 -5.32 -6.65
N THR A 165 4.91 -4.73 -5.47
CA THR A 165 3.86 -4.50 -4.47
C THR A 165 3.27 -3.10 -4.60
N ARG A 166 4.11 -2.07 -4.56
CA ARG A 166 3.73 -0.65 -4.65
C ARG A 166 4.88 0.19 -5.20
N TYR A 167 4.56 1.30 -5.83
CA TYR A 167 5.53 2.20 -6.45
C TYR A 167 6.52 2.81 -5.44
N GLU A 168 6.14 2.96 -4.17
CA GLU A 168 7.00 3.49 -3.10
C GLU A 168 8.25 2.62 -2.86
N ALA A 169 8.20 1.33 -3.22
CA ALA A 169 9.38 0.46 -3.14
C ALA A 169 10.48 0.82 -4.17
N TRP A 170 10.13 1.45 -5.30
CA TRP A 170 11.10 1.76 -6.36
C TRP A 170 12.17 2.73 -5.90
N PRO A 171 11.85 3.95 -5.43
CA PRO A 171 12.86 4.88 -4.94
C PRO A 171 13.63 4.31 -3.73
N VAL A 172 12.98 3.58 -2.83
CA VAL A 172 13.67 2.93 -1.70
C VAL A 172 14.69 1.92 -2.20
N THR A 173 14.32 1.06 -3.15
CA THR A 173 15.21 0.03 -3.68
C THR A 173 16.46 0.63 -4.30
N TYR A 174 16.33 1.64 -5.17
CA TYR A 174 17.49 2.24 -5.82
C TYR A 174 18.30 3.12 -4.87
N ALA A 175 17.68 3.81 -3.93
CA ALA A 175 18.39 4.53 -2.87
C ALA A 175 19.19 3.56 -1.97
N ALA A 176 18.59 2.40 -1.62
CA ALA A 176 19.27 1.36 -0.84
C ALA A 176 20.46 0.75 -1.58
N LEU A 177 20.31 0.45 -2.87
CA LEU A 177 21.40 -0.07 -3.71
C LEU A 177 22.54 0.94 -3.83
N ALA A 178 22.24 2.23 -4.06
CA ALA A 178 23.26 3.28 -4.08
C ALA A 178 23.96 3.42 -2.73
N ALA A 179 23.19 3.38 -1.64
CA ALA A 179 23.72 3.40 -0.27
C ALA A 179 24.61 2.17 0.04
N ALA A 180 24.28 1.00 -0.52
CA ALA A 180 25.09 -0.20 -0.38
C ALA A 180 26.45 -0.09 -1.12
N VAL A 181 26.47 0.51 -2.32
CA VAL A 181 27.72 0.83 -3.01
C VAL A 181 28.59 1.76 -2.15
N TRP A 182 27.99 2.84 -1.62
CA TRP A 182 28.66 3.76 -0.71
C TRP A 182 29.21 3.04 0.53
N ALA A 183 28.39 2.22 1.20
CA ALA A 183 28.79 1.53 2.42
C ALA A 183 29.98 0.58 2.22
N ARG A 184 29.96 -0.23 1.15
CA ARG A 184 31.02 -1.17 0.80
C ARG A 184 32.31 -0.45 0.44
N TRP A 185 32.22 0.60 -0.39
CA TRP A 185 33.36 1.43 -0.75
C TRP A 185 33.99 2.10 0.50
N ARG A 186 33.19 2.70 1.36
CA ARG A 186 33.65 3.29 2.61
C ARG A 186 34.30 2.28 3.56
N GLN A 187 33.88 1.02 3.52
CA GLN A 187 34.45 -0.06 4.31
C GLN A 187 35.77 -0.59 3.75
N GLY A 188 36.15 -0.19 2.55
CA GLY A 188 37.48 -0.46 1.96
C GLY A 188 37.48 -1.38 0.75
N GLU A 189 36.32 -1.75 0.20
CA GLU A 189 36.26 -2.36 -1.12
C GLU A 189 36.61 -1.33 -2.20
N SER A 190 37.14 -1.75 -3.34
CA SER A 190 37.27 -0.86 -4.48
C SER A 190 35.87 -0.45 -4.99
N LEU A 191 35.75 0.75 -5.57
CA LEU A 191 34.48 1.22 -6.13
C LEU A 191 33.94 0.26 -7.19
N ARG A 192 34.84 -0.30 -8.01
CA ARG A 192 34.47 -1.28 -9.05
C ARG A 192 33.87 -2.57 -8.47
N GLU A 193 34.47 -3.11 -7.42
CA GLU A 193 33.98 -4.31 -6.73
C GLU A 193 32.64 -4.03 -6.05
N SER A 194 32.52 -2.88 -5.37
CA SER A 194 31.28 -2.46 -4.72
C SER A 194 30.14 -2.35 -5.74
N ILE A 195 30.37 -1.68 -6.89
CA ILE A 195 29.36 -1.57 -7.97
C ILE A 195 29.05 -2.97 -8.53
N ALA A 196 30.03 -3.80 -8.85
CA ALA A 196 29.81 -5.12 -9.42
C ALA A 196 29.03 -6.04 -8.47
N GLY A 197 29.33 -5.97 -7.17
CA GLY A 197 28.62 -6.74 -6.14
C GLY A 197 27.16 -6.32 -6.00
N VAL A 198 26.88 -5.02 -6.00
CA VAL A 198 25.53 -4.48 -5.89
C VAL A 198 24.74 -4.64 -7.20
N ALA A 199 25.40 -4.53 -8.36
CA ALA A 199 24.77 -4.75 -9.67
C ALA A 199 24.14 -6.15 -9.81
N ARG A 200 24.78 -7.18 -9.23
CA ARG A 200 24.22 -8.54 -9.19
C ARG A 200 22.90 -8.61 -8.41
N ILE A 201 22.71 -7.74 -7.43
CA ILE A 201 21.46 -7.63 -6.68
C ILE A 201 20.45 -6.82 -7.49
N ALA A 202 20.89 -5.71 -8.10
CA ALA A 202 20.04 -4.76 -8.83
C ALA A 202 19.34 -5.39 -10.05
N ILE A 203 19.90 -6.44 -10.65
CA ILE A 203 19.30 -7.15 -11.80
C ILE A 203 17.87 -7.60 -11.47
N TYR A 204 17.61 -8.11 -10.28
CA TYR A 204 16.31 -8.67 -9.90
C TYR A 204 15.19 -7.63 -9.83
N PRO A 205 15.30 -6.54 -9.03
CA PRO A 205 14.27 -5.50 -8.99
C PRO A 205 14.14 -4.78 -10.34
N THR A 206 15.25 -4.56 -11.08
CA THR A 206 15.19 -3.96 -12.41
C THR A 206 14.43 -4.85 -13.37
N ALA A 207 14.71 -6.16 -13.39
CA ALA A 207 13.98 -7.12 -14.23
C ALA A 207 12.49 -7.18 -13.86
N ALA A 208 12.16 -7.14 -12.56
CA ALA A 208 10.78 -7.12 -12.09
C ALA A 208 10.01 -5.86 -12.56
N ILE A 209 10.62 -4.69 -12.45
CA ILE A 209 10.04 -3.42 -12.92
C ILE A 209 9.87 -3.43 -14.44
N LEU A 210 10.90 -3.86 -15.18
CA LEU A 210 10.83 -3.95 -16.65
C LEU A 210 9.77 -4.95 -17.11
N ALA A 211 9.69 -6.12 -16.46
CA ALA A 211 8.66 -7.12 -16.77
C ALA A 211 7.25 -6.56 -16.54
N PHE A 212 7.04 -5.82 -15.45
CA PHE A 212 5.76 -5.13 -15.21
C PHE A 212 5.49 -4.04 -16.26
N ALA A 213 6.48 -3.23 -16.60
CA ALA A 213 6.33 -2.17 -17.62
C ALA A 213 5.96 -2.77 -18.99
N ILE A 214 6.64 -3.84 -19.40
CA ILE A 214 6.36 -4.58 -20.65
C ILE A 214 4.94 -5.18 -20.58
N PHE A 215 4.59 -5.83 -19.47
CA PHE A 215 3.25 -6.37 -19.25
C PHE A 215 2.18 -5.27 -19.37
N SER A 216 2.37 -4.14 -18.69
CA SER A 216 1.46 -3.01 -18.77
C SER A 216 1.27 -2.54 -20.22
N ARG A 217 2.37 -2.39 -20.97
CA ARG A 217 2.30 -1.94 -22.37
C ARG A 217 1.66 -2.96 -23.31
N VAL A 218 2.04 -4.24 -23.18
CA VAL A 218 1.61 -5.29 -24.11
C VAL A 218 0.22 -5.81 -23.80
N VAL A 219 -0.10 -6.00 -22.51
CA VAL A 219 -1.34 -6.66 -22.06
C VAL A 219 -2.43 -5.64 -21.77
N VAL A 220 -2.08 -4.51 -21.14
CA VAL A 220 -3.06 -3.47 -20.74
C VAL A 220 -3.13 -2.34 -21.78
N GLY A 221 -2.11 -2.19 -22.64
CA GLY A 221 -2.05 -1.17 -23.68
C GLY A 221 -1.49 0.19 -23.23
N ARG A 222 -1.11 0.34 -21.95
CA ARG A 222 -0.57 1.58 -21.36
C ARG A 222 0.76 1.32 -20.68
N TRP A 223 1.68 2.30 -20.69
CA TRP A 223 2.99 2.13 -20.02
C TRP A 223 2.86 2.12 -18.50
N PHE A 224 2.05 3.01 -17.93
CA PHE A 224 1.81 3.17 -16.50
C PHE A 224 0.43 3.80 -16.28
N VAL A 225 0.05 3.96 -15.01
CA VAL A 225 -1.09 4.76 -14.61
C VAL A 225 -0.91 6.17 -15.16
N SER A 226 -1.86 6.59 -15.96
CA SER A 226 -1.91 7.95 -16.48
C SER A 226 -2.60 8.88 -15.49
N SER A 227 -2.61 10.17 -15.82
CA SER A 227 -3.19 11.30 -15.09
C SER A 227 -4.71 11.24 -14.83
N ASP A 228 -5.35 10.11 -15.03
CA ASP A 228 -6.83 9.98 -14.92
C ASP A 228 -7.36 10.17 -13.48
N PHE A 229 -6.47 10.16 -12.47
CA PHE A 229 -6.81 10.36 -11.06
C PHE A 229 -6.43 11.75 -10.51
N PHE A 230 -5.95 12.65 -11.37
CA PHE A 230 -5.52 13.97 -10.96
C PHE A 230 -6.68 14.95 -10.98
N VAL A 231 -6.77 15.77 -9.94
CA VAL A 231 -7.82 16.77 -9.80
C VAL A 231 -7.20 18.18 -9.79
N PRO A 232 -7.74 19.14 -10.57
CA PRO A 232 -7.21 20.49 -10.67
C PRO A 232 -7.22 21.24 -9.32
N GLU A 233 -8.10 20.87 -8.41
CA GLU A 233 -8.27 21.51 -7.10
C GLU A 233 -7.21 21.11 -6.06
N ASN A 234 -6.25 20.24 -6.41
CA ASN A 234 -5.18 19.89 -5.50
C ASN A 234 -4.29 21.11 -5.22
N LYS A 235 -4.13 21.43 -3.93
CA LYS A 235 -3.33 22.58 -3.47
C LYS A 235 -1.85 22.47 -3.81
N ALA A 236 -1.32 21.27 -3.92
CA ALA A 236 0.08 20.99 -4.21
C ALA A 236 0.40 20.92 -5.71
N LEU A 237 -0.61 21.02 -6.61
CA LEU A 237 -0.39 20.97 -8.06
C LEU A 237 0.67 21.99 -8.50
N GLY A 238 1.79 21.53 -9.03
CA GLY A 238 2.92 22.35 -9.46
C GLY A 238 3.75 22.99 -8.33
N LEU A 239 3.41 22.76 -7.05
CA LEU A 239 3.99 23.43 -5.89
C LEU A 239 4.73 22.44 -4.97
N SER A 240 6.01 22.17 -5.31
CA SER A 240 6.87 21.23 -4.58
C SER A 240 6.92 21.49 -3.05
N ARG A 241 6.95 22.75 -2.62
CA ARG A 241 6.97 23.11 -1.19
C ARG A 241 5.70 22.66 -0.49
N ILE A 242 4.53 22.89 -1.09
CA ILE A 242 3.25 22.48 -0.50
C ILE A 242 3.17 20.95 -0.41
N ALA A 243 3.65 20.23 -1.44
CA ALA A 243 3.72 18.76 -1.39
C ALA A 243 4.60 18.26 -0.23
N VAL A 244 5.73 18.91 0.05
CA VAL A 244 6.57 18.59 1.22
C VAL A 244 5.85 18.90 2.52
N ASP A 245 5.18 20.06 2.63
CA ASP A 245 4.42 20.44 3.82
C ASP A 245 3.29 19.42 4.10
N GLU A 246 2.59 18.95 3.08
CA GLU A 246 1.56 17.91 3.17
C GLU A 246 2.13 16.56 3.66
N ILE A 247 3.32 16.16 3.16
CA ILE A 247 4.00 14.93 3.60
C ILE A 247 4.41 15.03 5.06
N VAL A 248 5.01 16.14 5.47
CA VAL A 248 5.43 16.38 6.87
C VAL A 248 4.22 16.42 7.78
N TRP A 249 3.15 17.09 7.36
CA TRP A 249 1.90 17.11 8.11
C TRP A 249 1.31 15.68 8.26
N GLY A 250 1.21 14.93 7.17
CA GLY A 250 0.67 13.57 7.18
C GLY A 250 1.50 12.62 8.05
N ALA A 251 2.84 12.68 7.97
CA ALA A 251 3.71 11.89 8.82
C ALA A 251 3.49 12.22 10.31
N ARG A 252 3.35 13.51 10.64
CA ARG A 252 3.07 13.97 11.99
C ARG A 252 1.71 13.49 12.53
N GLU A 253 0.67 13.52 11.71
CA GLU A 253 -0.66 13.02 12.09
C GLU A 253 -0.65 11.49 12.30
N LEU A 254 0.17 10.75 11.53
CA LEU A 254 0.29 9.29 11.65
C LEU A 254 1.07 8.83 12.89
N SER A 255 2.06 9.60 13.34
CA SER A 255 3.02 9.14 14.37
C SER A 255 3.07 10.04 15.61
N GLY A 256 2.47 11.24 15.56
CA GLY A 256 2.56 12.22 16.62
C GLY A 256 3.84 13.05 16.61
N ARG A 257 3.82 14.17 17.32
CA ARG A 257 4.90 15.18 17.23
C ARG A 257 6.22 14.75 17.89
N TYR A 258 6.16 13.99 18.99
CA TYR A 258 7.37 13.60 19.72
C TYR A 258 8.05 12.40 19.05
N VAL A 259 7.26 11.44 18.53
CA VAL A 259 7.79 10.31 17.77
C VAL A 259 8.45 10.80 16.49
N ILE A 260 7.85 11.75 15.76
CA ILE A 260 8.45 12.38 14.57
C ILE A 260 9.74 13.13 14.95
N ALA A 261 9.76 13.91 16.04
CA ALA A 261 10.96 14.62 16.45
C ALA A 261 12.12 13.67 16.78
N LEU A 262 11.83 12.58 17.50
CA LEU A 262 12.81 11.51 17.75
C LEU A 262 13.24 10.80 16.45
N GLY A 263 12.31 10.56 15.53
CA GLY A 263 12.60 9.99 14.23
C GLY A 263 13.53 10.85 13.40
N VAL A 264 13.28 12.16 13.31
CA VAL A 264 14.13 13.13 12.60
C VAL A 264 15.52 13.20 13.24
N ALA A 265 15.60 13.29 14.57
CA ALA A 265 16.89 13.27 15.28
C ALA A 265 17.64 11.95 15.03
N GLY A 266 16.93 10.82 15.04
CA GLY A 266 17.49 9.51 14.73
C GLY A 266 17.97 9.39 13.27
N CYS A 267 17.23 9.94 12.30
CA CYS A 267 17.65 10.01 10.90
C CYS A 267 18.94 10.85 10.76
N ALA A 268 19.03 11.99 11.43
CA ALA A 268 20.24 12.80 11.45
C ALA A 268 21.42 12.02 12.05
N ALA A 269 21.19 11.29 13.14
CA ALA A 269 22.20 10.44 13.76
C ALA A 269 22.63 9.27 12.86
N LEU A 270 21.69 8.61 12.14
CA LEU A 270 21.97 7.57 11.13
C LEU A 270 22.83 8.15 9.99
N ALA A 271 22.47 9.33 9.49
CA ALA A 271 23.21 10.04 8.44
C ALA A 271 24.65 10.34 8.91
N ALA A 272 24.79 10.96 10.08
CA ALA A 272 26.09 11.26 10.66
C ALA A 272 26.94 10.00 10.86
N ALA A 273 26.35 8.94 11.42
CA ALA A 273 27.04 7.67 11.61
C ALA A 273 27.50 7.06 10.28
N GLY A 274 26.62 7.01 9.27
CA GLY A 274 26.91 6.42 7.97
C GLY A 274 27.91 7.22 7.14
N LEU A 275 27.89 8.55 7.22
CA LEU A 275 28.81 9.41 6.47
C LEU A 275 30.19 9.52 7.13
N PHE A 276 30.25 9.68 8.45
CA PHE A 276 31.49 10.03 9.15
C PHE A 276 32.15 8.85 9.84
N ILE A 277 31.43 7.79 10.20
CA ILE A 277 31.99 6.63 10.93
C ILE A 277 32.14 5.44 9.98
N LYS A 278 33.36 5.17 9.52
CA LYS A 278 33.67 4.10 8.54
C LYS A 278 33.00 2.74 8.86
N ARG A 279 33.07 2.32 10.14
CA ARG A 279 32.45 1.04 10.59
C ARG A 279 30.93 1.04 10.56
N ARG A 280 30.30 2.22 10.51
CA ARG A 280 28.86 2.41 10.50
C ARG A 280 28.32 2.89 9.14
N ALA A 281 29.12 2.79 8.09
CA ALA A 281 28.72 3.20 6.75
C ALA A 281 27.41 2.54 6.29
N GLY A 282 27.10 1.33 6.77
CA GLY A 282 25.83 0.64 6.52
C GLY A 282 24.58 1.38 7.03
N ALA A 283 24.71 2.35 7.97
CA ALA A 283 23.58 3.13 8.46
C ALA A 283 22.87 3.94 7.33
N ILE A 284 23.62 4.32 6.28
CA ILE A 284 23.05 4.97 5.08
C ILE A 284 22.05 4.05 4.37
N ILE A 285 22.24 2.73 4.40
CA ILE A 285 21.30 1.78 3.76
C ILE A 285 19.93 1.85 4.46
N ALA A 286 19.90 1.95 5.79
CA ALA A 286 18.65 2.08 6.52
C ALA A 286 17.90 3.40 6.20
N LEU A 287 18.63 4.50 5.95
CA LEU A 287 18.05 5.78 5.57
C LEU A 287 17.30 5.75 4.22
N SER A 288 17.58 4.76 3.36
CA SER A 288 16.85 4.61 2.10
C SER A 288 15.34 4.42 2.30
N LEU A 289 14.90 3.93 3.46
CA LEU A 289 13.47 3.83 3.80
C LEU A 289 12.75 5.19 3.75
N ALA A 290 13.45 6.30 3.95
CA ALA A 290 12.90 7.65 3.81
C ALA A 290 12.54 8.00 2.34
N ALA A 291 13.14 7.30 1.38
CA ALA A 291 12.85 7.54 -0.05
C ALA A 291 11.41 7.15 -0.45
N THR A 292 10.65 6.49 0.42
CA THR A 292 9.20 6.30 0.21
C THR A 292 8.47 7.61 0.01
N ALA A 293 8.94 8.73 0.59
CA ALA A 293 8.38 10.06 0.42
C ALA A 293 8.43 10.60 -1.03
N ALA A 294 9.29 10.04 -1.88
CA ALA A 294 9.45 10.52 -3.27
C ALA A 294 8.19 10.28 -4.11
N VAL A 295 7.46 9.19 -3.89
CA VAL A 295 6.24 8.88 -4.65
C VAL A 295 5.10 9.82 -4.29
N PRO A 296 4.68 9.98 -3.01
CA PRO A 296 3.65 10.97 -2.68
C PRO A 296 4.06 12.40 -3.04
N TRP A 297 5.34 12.76 -2.90
CA TRP A 297 5.82 14.07 -3.34
C TRP A 297 5.56 14.30 -4.84
N ALA A 298 5.98 13.37 -5.70
CA ALA A 298 5.77 13.47 -7.14
C ALA A 298 4.27 13.49 -7.47
N ALA A 299 3.50 12.57 -6.88
CA ALA A 299 2.06 12.47 -7.10
C ALA A 299 1.32 13.76 -6.73
N PHE A 300 1.63 14.37 -5.58
CA PHE A 300 0.98 15.61 -5.14
C PHE A 300 1.37 16.80 -6.03
N VAL A 301 2.64 16.91 -6.43
CA VAL A 301 3.10 17.94 -7.38
C VAL A 301 2.41 17.79 -8.73
N GLU A 302 2.14 16.58 -9.19
CA GLU A 302 1.42 16.31 -10.44
C GLU A 302 -0.10 16.48 -10.31
N GLY A 303 -0.65 16.71 -9.09
CA GLY A 303 -2.07 16.99 -8.88
C GLY A 303 -2.89 15.83 -8.32
N HIS A 304 -2.25 14.75 -7.88
CA HIS A 304 -2.96 13.66 -7.20
C HIS A 304 -3.57 14.16 -5.88
N PRO A 305 -4.83 13.83 -5.56
CA PRO A 305 -5.45 14.24 -4.29
C PRO A 305 -4.63 13.75 -3.09
N PHE A 306 -4.53 14.60 -2.06
CA PHE A 306 -3.90 14.21 -0.81
C PHE A 306 -4.53 12.93 -0.25
N ARG A 307 -3.70 11.95 0.11
CA ARG A 307 -4.08 10.71 0.78
C ARG A 307 -3.07 10.43 1.90
N ILE A 308 -3.52 10.50 3.15
CA ILE A 308 -2.64 10.36 4.30
C ILE A 308 -1.93 8.99 4.34
N ARG A 309 -2.54 7.95 3.83
CA ARG A 309 -1.98 6.59 3.79
C ARG A 309 -0.67 6.47 3.00
N TYR A 310 -0.40 7.39 2.05
CA TYR A 310 0.86 7.37 1.29
C TYR A 310 2.08 7.69 2.16
N MET A 311 1.89 8.28 3.35
CA MET A 311 2.95 8.52 4.32
C MET A 311 3.14 7.36 5.32
N VAL A 312 2.23 6.38 5.36
CA VAL A 312 2.35 5.22 6.27
C VAL A 312 3.69 4.48 6.14
N PRO A 313 4.28 4.29 4.94
CA PRO A 313 5.58 3.64 4.81
C PRO A 313 6.72 4.38 5.53
N LEU A 314 6.59 5.69 5.79
CA LEU A 314 7.58 6.48 6.56
C LEU A 314 7.68 6.03 8.03
N ILE A 315 6.64 5.41 8.58
CA ILE A 315 6.67 4.87 9.95
C ILE A 315 7.81 3.85 10.13
N ALA A 316 8.20 3.15 9.06
CA ALA A 316 9.31 2.19 9.12
C ALA A 316 10.66 2.87 9.37
N ILE A 317 10.96 3.98 8.69
CA ILE A 317 12.19 4.73 8.94
C ILE A 317 12.15 5.44 10.29
N GLU A 318 11.01 5.96 10.71
CA GLU A 318 10.84 6.56 12.04
C GLU A 318 11.17 5.55 13.13
N ALA A 319 10.62 4.35 13.04
CA ALA A 319 10.87 3.27 13.99
C ALA A 319 12.37 2.89 14.06
N VAL A 320 13.00 2.67 12.90
CA VAL A 320 14.44 2.34 12.83
C VAL A 320 15.30 3.48 13.41
N ALA A 321 14.96 4.73 13.06
CA ALA A 321 15.70 5.91 13.49
C ALA A 321 15.59 6.13 15.02
N VAL A 322 14.38 5.98 15.58
CA VAL A 322 14.15 6.06 17.03
C VAL A 322 14.91 4.97 17.76
N GLY A 323 14.92 3.72 17.26
CA GLY A 323 15.71 2.65 17.84
C GLY A 323 17.21 2.94 17.80
N PHE A 324 17.71 3.46 16.67
CA PHE A 324 19.11 3.84 16.55
C PHE A 324 19.48 4.96 17.53
N LEU A 325 18.66 5.99 17.66
CA LEU A 325 18.84 7.08 18.62
C LEU A 325 18.86 6.56 20.06
N CYS A 326 17.94 5.67 20.41
CA CYS A 326 17.88 5.01 21.72
C CYS A 326 19.21 4.33 22.08
N SER A 327 19.87 3.68 21.10
CA SER A 327 21.16 3.01 21.32
C SER A 327 22.32 3.97 21.61
N ILE A 328 22.24 5.19 21.08
CA ILE A 328 23.29 6.21 21.27
C ILE A 328 23.15 6.87 22.65
N VAL A 329 21.93 7.30 22.97
CA VAL A 329 21.64 7.99 24.24
C VAL A 329 21.86 7.06 25.44
N GLY A 330 21.53 5.78 25.28
CA GLY A 330 21.73 4.77 26.32
C GLY A 330 23.18 4.30 26.51
N ARG A 331 24.15 4.76 25.71
CA ARG A 331 25.56 4.46 25.92
C ARG A 331 26.15 5.44 26.92
N PRO A 332 26.69 4.98 28.09
CA PRO A 332 27.38 5.88 28.98
C PRO A 332 28.58 6.51 28.24
N PHE A 333 28.84 7.78 28.51
CA PHE A 333 30.07 8.46 28.11
C PHE A 333 31.25 7.65 28.69
N GLN A 334 31.73 6.65 27.98
CA GLN A 334 32.89 5.89 28.37
C GLN A 334 34.16 6.70 28.07
N GLY A 335 34.50 7.57 29.00
CA GLY A 335 35.91 7.83 29.27
C GLY A 335 36.53 6.48 29.59
N ARG A 336 37.61 6.10 28.89
CA ARG A 336 38.42 4.89 29.09
C ARG A 336 38.58 4.56 30.59
N ARG A 337 37.74 3.68 31.13
CA ARG A 337 38.04 2.96 32.36
C ARG A 337 38.05 1.48 32.02
N LEU A 338 39.25 0.92 32.15
CA LEU A 338 39.57 -0.49 31.99
C LEU A 338 38.74 -1.34 32.97
N GLY A 339 38.05 -2.37 32.45
CA GLY A 339 37.78 -3.60 33.17
C GLY A 339 36.58 -3.68 34.10
N GLY A 340 35.41 -3.16 33.72
CA GLY A 340 34.14 -3.45 34.42
C GLY A 340 33.07 -4.06 33.51
N PRO A 341 32.20 -4.97 33.99
CA PRO A 341 31.11 -5.51 33.18
C PRO A 341 30.20 -4.40 32.70
N GLU A 342 29.89 -4.41 31.38
CA GLU A 342 28.97 -3.45 30.77
C GLU A 342 27.61 -3.48 31.49
N ARG A 343 27.19 -2.35 32.07
CA ARG A 343 25.88 -2.22 32.70
C ARG A 343 24.84 -1.94 31.62
N PRO A 344 23.92 -2.86 31.28
CA PRO A 344 22.88 -2.66 30.29
C PRO A 344 21.76 -1.68 30.74
N ALA A 345 21.79 -1.26 32.02
CA ALA A 345 20.75 -0.43 32.64
C ALA A 345 20.42 0.88 31.90
N PRO A 346 21.38 1.69 31.38
CA PRO A 346 21.04 2.94 30.68
C PRO A 346 20.27 2.76 29.36
N GLN A 347 20.57 1.70 28.62
CA GLN A 347 19.87 1.43 27.34
C GLN A 347 18.43 0.97 27.57
N TRP A 348 18.16 0.17 28.62
CA TRP A 348 16.81 -0.20 29.00
C TRP A 348 16.00 1.00 29.52
N LEU A 349 16.63 1.94 30.21
CA LEU A 349 15.97 3.18 30.63
C LEU A 349 15.60 4.05 29.41
N ALA A 350 16.49 4.20 28.45
CA ALA A 350 16.21 4.91 27.20
C ALA A 350 15.07 4.23 26.40
N ALA A 351 15.10 2.89 26.31
CA ALA A 351 14.02 2.14 25.69
C ALA A 351 12.67 2.32 26.42
N ALA A 352 12.68 2.26 27.74
CA ALA A 352 11.47 2.49 28.56
C ALA A 352 10.89 3.90 28.34
N LEU A 353 11.75 4.92 28.25
CA LEU A 353 11.32 6.29 27.93
C LEU A 353 10.70 6.39 26.56
N VAL A 354 11.33 5.80 25.53
CA VAL A 354 10.78 5.75 24.17
C VAL A 354 9.44 5.02 24.15
N LEU A 355 9.34 3.89 24.85
CA LEU A 355 8.07 3.13 24.96
C LEU A 355 6.97 3.96 25.61
N THR A 356 7.30 4.73 26.66
CA THR A 356 6.34 5.62 27.35
C THR A 356 5.86 6.70 26.39
N VAL A 357 6.76 7.37 25.67
CA VAL A 357 6.41 8.38 24.67
C VAL A 357 5.57 7.77 23.55
N ALA A 358 5.98 6.62 23.00
CA ALA A 358 5.26 5.94 21.95
C ALA A 358 3.85 5.54 22.40
N PHE A 359 3.70 4.97 23.59
CA PHE A 359 2.38 4.59 24.11
C PHE A 359 1.46 5.80 24.34
N TYR A 360 2.03 6.90 24.84
CA TYR A 360 1.29 8.14 25.08
C TYR A 360 0.80 8.78 23.78
N GLU A 361 1.66 8.86 22.74
CA GLU A 361 1.32 9.52 21.47
C GLU A 361 0.53 8.62 20.52
N LEU A 362 0.99 7.37 20.34
CA LEU A 362 0.42 6.48 19.34
C LEU A 362 -0.95 5.91 19.73
N ARG A 363 -1.18 5.71 21.05
CA ARG A 363 -2.45 5.19 21.58
C ARG A 363 -2.95 3.99 20.75
N PRO A 364 -2.35 2.81 20.89
CA PRO A 364 -2.75 1.63 20.13
C PRO A 364 -4.26 1.44 20.16
N PHE A 365 -4.87 1.17 19.01
CA PHE A 365 -6.32 1.05 18.83
C PHE A 365 -7.12 2.36 18.97
N ASP A 366 -6.51 3.53 18.81
CA ASP A 366 -7.24 4.79 18.78
C ASP A 366 -8.25 4.80 17.63
N ALA A 367 -9.53 4.98 17.96
CA ALA A 367 -10.59 5.10 16.97
C ALA A 367 -10.50 6.40 16.13
N LYS A 368 -9.72 7.38 16.61
CA LYS A 368 -9.45 8.65 15.92
C LYS A 368 -8.17 8.63 15.10
N ALA A 369 -7.46 7.49 15.05
CA ALA A 369 -6.29 7.37 14.20
C ALA A 369 -6.66 7.67 12.74
N PRO A 370 -5.84 8.45 12.01
CA PRO A 370 -6.18 8.92 10.67
C PRO A 370 -6.64 7.83 9.71
N MET A 371 -5.96 6.67 9.70
CA MET A 371 -6.35 5.55 8.82
C MET A 371 -7.68 4.91 9.23
N VAL A 372 -8.00 4.89 10.53
CA VAL A 372 -9.29 4.37 11.03
C VAL A 372 -10.43 5.32 10.66
N VAL A 373 -10.17 6.64 10.71
CA VAL A 373 -11.14 7.67 10.32
C VAL A 373 -11.36 7.65 8.81
N GLU A 374 -10.28 7.68 8.01
CA GLU A 374 -10.35 7.64 6.54
C GLU A 374 -11.16 6.42 6.05
N ALA A 375 -10.94 5.27 6.67
CA ALA A 375 -11.64 4.04 6.32
C ALA A 375 -13.16 4.10 6.50
N GLN A 376 -13.65 5.01 7.33
CA GLN A 376 -15.08 5.13 7.64
C GLN A 376 -15.81 6.18 6.80
N TRP A 377 -15.10 6.94 5.95
CA TRP A 377 -15.73 7.99 5.13
C TRP A 377 -16.85 7.47 4.22
N ASP A 378 -16.67 6.25 3.70
CA ASP A 378 -17.65 5.63 2.81
C ASP A 378 -18.74 4.83 3.55
N ARG A 379 -18.64 4.68 4.87
CA ARG A 379 -19.55 3.81 5.65
C ARG A 379 -21.01 4.24 5.56
N VAL A 380 -21.26 5.54 5.50
CA VAL A 380 -22.61 6.10 5.40
C VAL A 380 -23.31 5.76 4.09
N ASN A 381 -22.54 5.39 3.05
CA ASN A 381 -23.02 5.09 1.73
C ASN A 381 -23.38 3.59 1.54
N VAL A 382 -22.99 2.74 2.47
CA VAL A 382 -23.13 1.27 2.33
C VAL A 382 -24.60 0.85 2.29
N GLU A 383 -25.43 1.36 3.22
CA GLU A 383 -26.85 0.99 3.28
C GLU A 383 -27.63 1.50 2.06
N PRO A 384 -27.52 2.79 1.65
CA PRO A 384 -28.19 3.25 0.43
C PRO A 384 -27.74 2.50 -0.84
N ARG A 385 -26.48 2.07 -0.93
CA ARG A 385 -26.03 1.21 -2.06
C ARG A 385 -26.62 -0.20 -1.98
N HIS A 386 -26.82 -0.73 -0.77
CA HIS A 386 -27.49 -2.02 -0.59
C HIS A 386 -28.96 -1.97 -1.03
N GLU A 387 -29.66 -0.86 -0.85
CA GLU A 387 -31.00 -0.65 -1.39
C GLU A 387 -31.01 -0.74 -2.92
N VAL A 388 -30.02 -0.13 -3.60
CA VAL A 388 -29.85 -0.26 -5.06
C VAL A 388 -29.59 -1.71 -5.46
N THR A 389 -28.77 -2.44 -4.71
CA THR A 389 -28.49 -3.86 -4.95
C THR A 389 -29.74 -4.71 -4.78
N THR A 390 -30.55 -4.44 -3.77
CA THR A 390 -31.84 -5.12 -3.53
C THR A 390 -32.82 -4.87 -4.67
N CYS A 391 -32.89 -3.64 -5.14
CA CYS A 391 -33.72 -3.27 -6.29
C CYS A 391 -33.26 -4.02 -7.56
N LEU A 392 -31.97 -4.05 -7.85
CA LEU A 392 -31.40 -4.82 -8.96
C LEU A 392 -31.76 -6.31 -8.82
N LYS A 393 -31.49 -6.91 -7.66
CA LYS A 393 -31.71 -8.34 -7.40
C LYS A 393 -33.15 -8.78 -7.60
N SER A 394 -34.11 -7.94 -7.26
CA SER A 394 -35.54 -8.25 -7.38
C SER A 394 -36.00 -8.47 -8.84
N ARG A 395 -35.27 -7.90 -9.80
CA ARG A 395 -35.59 -7.91 -11.22
C ARG A 395 -34.58 -8.63 -12.11
N TYR A 396 -33.38 -8.91 -11.55
CA TYR A 396 -32.26 -9.50 -12.29
C TYR A 396 -32.60 -10.92 -12.82
N ARG A 397 -32.27 -11.17 -14.08
CA ARG A 397 -32.53 -12.45 -14.78
C ARG A 397 -31.25 -13.01 -15.44
N GLY A 398 -30.08 -12.51 -15.09
CA GLY A 398 -28.79 -12.96 -15.64
C GLY A 398 -28.21 -12.10 -16.75
N GLU A 399 -28.77 -10.91 -16.97
CA GLU A 399 -28.22 -9.96 -17.97
C GLU A 399 -26.95 -9.28 -17.45
N SER A 400 -26.02 -8.91 -18.35
CA SER A 400 -24.84 -8.16 -17.97
C SER A 400 -25.17 -6.78 -17.37
N ILE A 401 -24.45 -6.42 -16.32
CA ILE A 401 -24.54 -5.16 -15.58
C ILE A 401 -23.36 -4.28 -16.00
N MET A 402 -23.58 -3.24 -16.76
CA MET A 402 -22.52 -2.31 -17.16
C MET A 402 -22.22 -1.35 -16.00
N ALA A 403 -20.97 -1.28 -15.56
CA ALA A 403 -20.55 -0.42 -14.47
C ALA A 403 -19.06 -0.07 -14.58
N SER A 404 -18.68 1.17 -14.25
CA SER A 404 -17.27 1.56 -14.19
C SER A 404 -16.60 0.95 -12.94
N MET A 405 -15.63 0.07 -13.15
CA MET A 405 -14.89 -0.53 -12.04
C MET A 405 -13.97 0.48 -11.34
N GLY A 406 -13.50 1.49 -12.04
CA GLY A 406 -12.71 2.57 -11.45
C GLY A 406 -13.43 3.26 -10.29
N SER A 407 -14.73 3.45 -10.42
CA SER A 407 -15.58 4.10 -9.40
C SER A 407 -16.34 3.10 -8.53
N LEU A 408 -16.83 1.98 -9.10
CA LEU A 408 -17.75 1.04 -8.45
C LEU A 408 -17.13 -0.32 -8.11
N GLY A 409 -15.79 -0.46 -8.13
CA GLY A 409 -15.15 -1.72 -7.75
C GLY A 409 -15.51 -2.17 -6.33
N HIS A 410 -15.59 -1.25 -5.38
CA HIS A 410 -16.01 -1.54 -4.00
C HIS A 410 -17.48 -1.97 -3.92
N TYR A 411 -18.36 -1.39 -4.75
CA TYR A 411 -19.76 -1.79 -4.89
C TYR A 411 -19.88 -3.24 -5.40
N MET A 412 -19.09 -3.63 -6.39
CA MET A 412 -19.10 -5.01 -6.91
C MET A 412 -18.76 -6.04 -5.82
N GLN A 413 -17.84 -5.70 -4.90
CA GLN A 413 -17.54 -6.53 -3.74
C GLN A 413 -18.71 -6.57 -2.75
N GLU A 414 -19.37 -5.44 -2.48
CA GLU A 414 -20.56 -5.38 -1.63
C GLU A 414 -21.69 -6.24 -2.19
N ALA A 415 -21.99 -6.12 -3.48
CA ALA A 415 -23.04 -6.86 -4.17
C ALA A 415 -22.85 -8.38 -4.15
N SER A 416 -21.60 -8.85 -3.92
CA SER A 416 -21.34 -10.27 -3.78
C SER A 416 -22.07 -10.92 -2.61
N ARG A 417 -22.44 -10.14 -1.58
CA ARG A 417 -23.24 -10.63 -0.44
C ARG A 417 -24.66 -11.01 -0.85
N ASP A 418 -25.15 -10.39 -1.92
CA ASP A 418 -26.45 -10.63 -2.52
C ASP A 418 -26.43 -11.68 -3.65
N GLY A 419 -25.27 -12.28 -3.90
CA GLY A 419 -25.09 -13.36 -4.86
C GLY A 419 -24.55 -12.95 -6.22
N PHE A 420 -24.22 -11.66 -6.43
CA PHE A 420 -23.57 -11.21 -7.66
C PHE A 420 -22.08 -11.60 -7.70
N ASN A 421 -21.60 -11.95 -8.88
CA ASN A 421 -20.21 -12.28 -9.17
C ASN A 421 -19.59 -11.17 -10.02
N ILE A 422 -18.26 -11.10 -10.10
CA ILE A 422 -17.61 -10.10 -10.95
C ILE A 422 -17.94 -10.33 -12.45
N ARG A 423 -18.13 -11.58 -12.84
CA ARG A 423 -18.54 -11.95 -14.21
C ARG A 423 -19.93 -11.44 -14.62
N ASP A 424 -20.75 -10.99 -13.67
CA ASP A 424 -22.06 -10.38 -13.97
C ASP A 424 -21.89 -8.91 -14.40
N PHE A 425 -20.69 -8.33 -14.14
CA PHE A 425 -20.40 -6.93 -14.45
C PHE A 425 -19.53 -6.80 -15.70
N LEU A 426 -20.00 -5.94 -16.63
CA LEU A 426 -19.24 -5.47 -17.79
C LEU A 426 -18.54 -4.16 -17.44
N HIS A 427 -17.20 -4.15 -17.49
CA HIS A 427 -16.38 -3.05 -17.01
C HIS A 427 -15.09 -2.85 -17.85
N GLU A 428 -14.31 -1.82 -17.56
CA GLU A 428 -13.11 -1.41 -18.32
C GLU A 428 -12.10 -2.55 -18.54
N GLY A 429 -12.00 -3.50 -17.62
CA GLY A 429 -11.13 -4.67 -17.74
C GLY A 429 -11.56 -5.68 -18.80
N ASN A 430 -12.76 -5.53 -19.40
CA ASN A 430 -13.26 -6.42 -20.45
C ASN A 430 -12.83 -6.00 -21.87
N GLY A 431 -11.93 -5.01 -22.00
CA GLY A 431 -11.30 -4.65 -23.26
C GLY A 431 -12.30 -4.27 -24.37
N ASP A 432 -12.19 -4.93 -25.54
CA ASP A 432 -13.00 -4.60 -26.71
C ASP A 432 -14.50 -4.70 -26.49
N VAL A 433 -14.96 -5.65 -25.65
CA VAL A 433 -16.37 -5.78 -25.30
C VAL A 433 -16.88 -4.55 -24.56
N TRP A 434 -16.08 -4.01 -23.63
CA TRP A 434 -16.38 -2.76 -22.94
C TRP A 434 -16.42 -1.57 -23.90
N LEU A 435 -15.42 -1.45 -24.80
CA LEU A 435 -15.37 -0.37 -25.78
C LEU A 435 -16.58 -0.40 -26.74
N ALA A 436 -17.01 -1.59 -27.17
CA ALA A 436 -18.21 -1.77 -27.96
C ALA A 436 -19.47 -1.38 -27.18
N ALA A 437 -19.55 -1.76 -25.92
CA ALA A 437 -20.68 -1.42 -25.05
C ALA A 437 -20.78 0.08 -24.75
N LEU A 438 -19.66 0.81 -24.67
CA LEU A 438 -19.66 2.27 -24.54
C LEU A 438 -20.32 2.98 -25.75
N ASN A 439 -20.30 2.36 -26.93
CA ASN A 439 -20.95 2.92 -28.13
C ASN A 439 -22.40 2.46 -28.28
N THR A 440 -22.72 1.22 -27.92
CA THR A 440 -24.05 0.63 -28.08
C THR A 440 -24.44 -0.19 -26.83
N PRO A 441 -24.63 0.44 -25.66
CA PRO A 441 -24.83 -0.29 -24.39
C PRO A 441 -26.03 -1.23 -24.43
N ARG A 442 -27.08 -0.88 -25.15
CA ARG A 442 -28.31 -1.68 -25.24
C ARG A 442 -28.12 -3.08 -25.82
N VAL A 443 -27.06 -3.28 -26.60
CA VAL A 443 -26.73 -4.61 -27.18
C VAL A 443 -26.08 -5.50 -26.16
N TYR A 444 -25.24 -4.92 -25.27
CA TYR A 444 -24.34 -5.66 -24.38
C TYR A 444 -24.82 -5.75 -22.94
N ALA A 445 -25.67 -4.80 -22.49
CA ALA A 445 -26.10 -4.71 -21.10
C ALA A 445 -27.61 -4.72 -20.96
N GLY A 446 -28.12 -5.45 -19.96
CA GLY A 446 -29.48 -5.35 -19.47
C GLY A 446 -29.65 -4.26 -18.42
N TRP A 447 -28.53 -3.96 -17.73
CA TRP A 447 -28.48 -3.03 -16.62
C TRP A 447 -27.28 -2.09 -16.75
N ILE A 448 -27.42 -0.84 -16.29
CA ILE A 448 -26.33 0.12 -16.19
C ILE A 448 -26.34 0.69 -14.77
N LEU A 449 -25.19 0.64 -14.09
CA LEU A 449 -24.91 1.30 -12.82
C LEU A 449 -23.99 2.49 -13.06
N ILE A 450 -24.38 3.66 -12.60
CA ILE A 450 -23.65 4.92 -12.78
C ILE A 450 -23.41 5.57 -11.42
N GLU A 451 -22.17 5.93 -11.10
CA GLU A 451 -21.85 6.82 -9.99
C GLU A 451 -21.93 8.26 -10.47
N GLU A 452 -22.91 9.02 -9.94
CA GLU A 452 -23.24 10.36 -10.43
C GLU A 452 -22.62 11.49 -9.61
N LYS A 453 -22.17 11.22 -8.38
CA LYS A 453 -21.75 12.25 -7.41
C LYS A 453 -20.24 12.21 -7.07
N ALA A 454 -19.68 11.03 -6.80
CA ALA A 454 -18.32 10.93 -6.35
C ALA A 454 -17.34 11.48 -7.40
N GLN A 455 -16.50 12.42 -6.99
CA GLN A 455 -15.49 13.07 -7.85
C GLN A 455 -16.07 13.67 -9.16
N GLY A 456 -17.30 14.16 -9.10
CA GLY A 456 -17.97 14.75 -10.28
C GLY A 456 -18.60 13.73 -11.22
N GLY A 457 -18.83 12.52 -10.75
CA GLY A 457 -19.40 11.40 -11.48
C GLY A 457 -18.35 10.53 -12.20
N ASP A 458 -18.73 9.29 -12.47
CA ASP A 458 -17.86 8.33 -13.15
C ASP A 458 -17.81 8.56 -14.67
N MET A 459 -17.06 7.71 -15.39
CA MET A 459 -16.92 7.82 -16.83
C MET A 459 -18.27 7.56 -17.57
N LEU A 460 -19.16 6.73 -17.03
CA LEU A 460 -20.47 6.48 -17.62
C LEU A 460 -21.39 7.68 -17.43
N TYR A 461 -21.32 8.36 -16.28
CA TYR A 461 -22.02 9.61 -16.05
C TYR A 461 -21.59 10.71 -17.02
N LYS A 462 -20.28 10.89 -17.18
CA LYS A 462 -19.72 11.86 -18.14
C LYS A 462 -20.17 11.51 -19.56
N ARG A 463 -20.09 10.24 -19.95
CA ARG A 463 -20.53 9.75 -21.25
C ARG A 463 -22.03 10.01 -21.50
N ALA A 464 -22.87 9.76 -20.49
CA ALA A 464 -24.32 10.01 -20.60
C ALA A 464 -24.65 11.50 -20.74
N ARG A 465 -23.86 12.38 -20.13
CA ARG A 465 -24.00 13.83 -20.28
C ARG A 465 -23.55 14.36 -21.65
N GLU A 466 -22.44 13.82 -22.16
CA GLU A 466 -21.91 14.17 -23.48
C GLU A 466 -22.75 13.62 -24.64
N ASN A 467 -23.33 12.45 -24.44
CA ASN A 467 -24.16 11.78 -25.44
C ASN A 467 -25.47 11.27 -24.82
N PRO A 468 -26.60 12.04 -24.93
CA PRO A 468 -27.89 11.61 -24.42
C PRO A 468 -28.44 10.30 -25.03
N GLU A 469 -27.96 9.90 -26.20
CA GLU A 469 -28.32 8.62 -26.83
C GLU A 469 -27.73 7.41 -26.11
N PHE A 470 -26.70 7.62 -25.25
CA PHE A 470 -26.06 6.55 -24.48
C PHE A 470 -27.06 5.78 -23.62
N LEU A 471 -27.98 6.47 -22.94
CA LEU A 471 -29.01 5.87 -22.09
C LEU A 471 -30.35 5.62 -22.85
N ARG A 472 -30.39 5.80 -24.18
CA ARG A 472 -31.59 5.57 -24.94
C ARG A 472 -32.06 4.11 -24.83
N GLY A 473 -33.33 3.93 -24.41
CA GLY A 473 -33.91 2.60 -24.18
C GLY A 473 -33.56 1.98 -22.84
N PHE A 474 -33.03 2.79 -21.90
CA PHE A 474 -32.94 2.46 -20.50
C PHE A 474 -33.82 3.39 -19.67
N SER A 475 -34.36 2.89 -18.57
CA SER A 475 -35.12 3.67 -17.59
C SER A 475 -34.41 3.63 -16.24
N ARG A 476 -34.29 4.77 -15.58
CA ARG A 476 -33.84 4.87 -14.21
C ARG A 476 -34.86 4.22 -13.29
N ILE A 477 -34.43 3.25 -12.48
CA ILE A 477 -35.31 2.46 -11.62
C ILE A 477 -35.11 2.81 -10.15
N CYS A 478 -33.86 2.88 -9.70
CA CYS A 478 -33.48 3.11 -8.31
C CYS A 478 -32.23 3.95 -8.22
N GLU A 479 -32.03 4.58 -7.04
CA GLU A 479 -30.81 5.30 -6.72
C GLU A 479 -30.50 5.24 -5.22
N GLY A 480 -29.21 5.32 -4.86
CA GLY A 480 -28.76 5.38 -3.47
C GLY A 480 -27.29 5.77 -3.38
N ALA A 481 -26.96 6.68 -2.47
CA ALA A 481 -25.58 7.17 -2.24
C ALA A 481 -24.86 7.65 -3.51
N GLY A 482 -25.57 8.25 -4.47
CA GLY A 482 -24.98 8.69 -5.73
C GLY A 482 -24.91 7.64 -6.83
N VAL A 483 -25.23 6.38 -6.52
CA VAL A 483 -25.32 5.30 -7.50
C VAL A 483 -26.73 5.24 -8.07
N ALA A 484 -26.87 5.36 -9.39
CA ALA A 484 -28.12 5.22 -10.11
C ALA A 484 -28.16 3.92 -10.91
N LEU A 485 -29.29 3.22 -10.84
CA LEU A 485 -29.54 1.97 -11.57
C LEU A 485 -30.49 2.22 -12.72
N TYR A 486 -30.10 1.77 -13.91
CA TYR A 486 -30.91 1.84 -15.13
C TYR A 486 -31.18 0.43 -15.66
N GLU A 487 -32.46 0.16 -16.00
CA GLU A 487 -32.92 -1.10 -16.60
C GLU A 487 -33.23 -0.90 -18.09
N ARG A 488 -32.80 -1.84 -18.92
CA ARG A 488 -33.11 -1.85 -20.34
C ARG A 488 -34.60 -2.06 -20.55
N GLN A 489 -35.27 -1.12 -21.27
CA GLN A 489 -36.64 -1.27 -21.66
C GLN A 489 -36.77 -2.37 -22.74
N ASN A 490 -37.43 -3.47 -22.40
CA ASN A 490 -37.90 -4.38 -23.42
C ASN A 490 -39.00 -3.63 -24.23
N ARG A 491 -38.81 -3.46 -25.54
CA ARG A 491 -39.96 -3.14 -26.41
C ARG A 491 -40.94 -4.32 -26.25
N ILE A 492 -41.92 -4.17 -25.36
CA ILE A 492 -43.17 -4.90 -25.55
C ILE A 492 -43.68 -4.40 -26.89
N ALA A 493 -43.67 -5.29 -27.87
CA ALA A 493 -44.27 -5.03 -29.14
C ALA A 493 -45.73 -4.62 -28.87
N ASN A 494 -46.03 -3.33 -28.90
CA ASN A 494 -47.36 -2.87 -29.19
C ASN A 494 -47.61 -3.16 -30.68
N VAL A 495 -47.79 -4.45 -30.98
CA VAL A 495 -48.51 -4.92 -32.17
C VAL A 495 -49.86 -5.33 -31.64
N ASN A 496 -50.71 -4.35 -31.42
CA ASN A 496 -52.16 -4.49 -31.45
C ASN A 496 -52.76 -3.07 -31.27
N LYS A 497 -52.89 -2.35 -32.37
CA LYS A 497 -54.11 -1.61 -32.73
C LYS A 497 -54.04 -1.29 -34.20
#